data_2e5cb9a16bd7077fc5e1e910dea19486
#
_entry.id   2e5cb9a16bd7077fc5e1e910dea19486
#
_cell.length_a   1.000
_cell.length_b   1.000
_cell.length_c   1.000
_cell.angle_alpha   90.00
_cell.angle_beta   90.00
_cell.angle_gamma   90.00
#
_symmetry.space_group_name_H-M   'P 1'
#
loop_
_entity.id
_entity.type
_entity.pdbx_description
1 polymer ?
#
loop_
_entity_poly.entity_id
_entity_poly.type
_entity_poly.pdbx_seq_one_letter_code
_entity_poly.pdbx_strand_id
1 'polypeptide(L)'
;MCIRDSSSANITQVLKNSVDLYRKIELETGQATGWKMNGGMRLACTNDRWTELKRQATTAHSFGLDMELLSPQEAKERWPLMESNDLVGAAYLPTDGQINPSDITQALARGARRSGVKIIEETKVTGIRTENTETSGCRKIAAVQTEGGEILCEKLINCAGQWANTIGQMAGVSVPLVSVQHQYLVTEPIEGITKDLPTLRDPDKLTYWKEDVGGLVMGGYEPNPLPWAIESIPEDFNFSLLQENYKHFEQFMIPAVERVPAFENAGIRKLINGPESFTPDGNFILGEAPEVKNFFVGAGFNAFGIASAGGAGKALAEWALANEPPMDLWVVDIRRFSKVHQDKEWIRSRSLELYGKHYSISWPHEEHKSGRPYLKSPIFEKLKKQGACFGSKLGWERPNWFTTGNCIPQDVYSFGRQNWFPFVAEEHRKVRESVAVFDQSSFAKFRVTGADSEIALSRICANNVDKPIGSITYTQMLNSKAVSYTHLTLPTICSV
;
A
#
# COMPACT_ATOMS: atom_id res chain seq x y z
N MET A 1 -14.13 8.22 -1.43
CA MET A 1 -13.24 7.18 -1.99
C MET A 1 -12.12 7.93 -2.68
N CYS A 2 -10.88 7.57 -2.55
CA CYS A 2 -9.82 8.28 -3.25
C CYS A 2 -9.15 7.34 -4.19
N ILE A 3 -9.19 7.66 -5.46
CA ILE A 3 -8.25 7.08 -6.41
C ILE A 3 -6.91 7.71 -6.05
N ARG A 4 -6.14 7.02 -5.21
CA ARG A 4 -4.81 7.47 -4.84
C ARG A 4 -3.96 7.43 -6.07
N ASP A 5 -3.11 8.43 -6.21
CA ASP A 5 -2.02 8.53 -7.16
C ASP A 5 -1.08 7.32 -7.07
N SER A 6 -1.53 6.20 -7.59
CA SER A 6 -0.65 5.07 -7.76
C SER A 6 0.34 5.42 -8.87
N SER A 7 1.62 5.23 -8.60
CA SER A 7 2.64 5.26 -9.65
C SER A 7 2.53 4.06 -10.62
N SER A 8 1.56 3.18 -10.40
CA SER A 8 1.30 1.97 -11.17
C SER A 8 -0.03 2.07 -11.94
N ALA A 9 0.02 1.98 -13.26
CA ALA A 9 -1.16 1.92 -14.12
C ALA A 9 -2.08 0.76 -13.75
N ASN A 10 -1.53 -0.39 -13.36
CA ASN A 10 -2.30 -1.58 -13.00
C ASN A 10 -3.06 -1.38 -11.69
N ILE A 11 -2.46 -0.75 -10.68
CA ILE A 11 -3.17 -0.41 -9.45
C ILE A 11 -4.26 0.64 -9.72
N THR A 12 -3.99 1.62 -10.56
CA THR A 12 -5.03 2.56 -11.02
C THR A 12 -6.18 1.82 -11.70
N GLN A 13 -5.90 0.80 -12.51
CA GLN A 13 -6.94 -0.02 -13.13
C GLN A 13 -7.76 -0.80 -12.09
N VAL A 14 -7.14 -1.34 -11.03
CA VAL A 14 -7.86 -1.96 -9.90
C VAL A 14 -8.83 -0.97 -9.27
N LEU A 15 -8.40 0.26 -9.02
CA LEU A 15 -9.26 1.31 -8.46
C LEU A 15 -10.41 1.71 -9.40
N LYS A 16 -10.13 1.86 -10.71
CA LYS A 16 -11.16 2.12 -11.74
C LYS A 16 -12.21 1.00 -11.76
N ASN A 17 -11.79 -0.26 -11.69
CA ASN A 17 -12.72 -1.40 -11.64
C ASN A 17 -13.66 -1.33 -10.41
N SER A 18 -13.18 -0.80 -9.27
CA SER A 18 -14.03 -0.59 -8.10
C SER A 18 -15.10 0.47 -8.35
N VAL A 19 -14.72 1.61 -8.94
CA VAL A 19 -15.67 2.68 -9.30
C VAL A 19 -16.73 2.16 -10.28
N ASP A 20 -16.30 1.43 -11.31
CA ASP A 20 -17.21 0.88 -12.32
C ASP A 20 -18.19 -0.13 -11.73
N LEU A 21 -17.76 -0.93 -10.76
CA LEU A 21 -18.64 -1.82 -10.01
C LEU A 21 -19.65 -1.04 -9.19
N TYR A 22 -19.20 -0.03 -8.43
CA TYR A 22 -20.06 0.73 -7.53
C TYR A 22 -21.15 1.56 -8.24
N ARG A 23 -20.88 2.00 -9.47
CA ARG A 23 -21.86 2.65 -10.33
C ARG A 23 -23.02 1.74 -10.74
N LYS A 24 -22.82 0.42 -10.77
CA LYS A 24 -23.78 -0.54 -11.32
C LYS A 24 -24.44 -1.40 -10.26
N ILE A 25 -23.76 -1.68 -9.15
CA ILE A 25 -24.18 -2.70 -8.19
C ILE A 25 -25.53 -2.42 -7.55
N GLU A 26 -25.89 -1.16 -7.37
CA GLU A 26 -27.22 -0.80 -6.85
C GLU A 26 -28.32 -1.24 -7.82
N LEU A 27 -28.15 -0.97 -9.12
CA LEU A 27 -29.09 -1.39 -10.16
C LEU A 27 -29.15 -2.92 -10.26
N GLU A 28 -27.99 -3.60 -10.22
CA GLU A 28 -27.90 -5.05 -10.36
C GLU A 28 -28.49 -5.80 -9.16
N THR A 29 -28.34 -5.26 -7.96
CA THR A 29 -28.76 -5.92 -6.72
C THR A 29 -30.07 -5.41 -6.13
N GLY A 30 -30.51 -4.20 -6.51
CA GLY A 30 -31.62 -3.50 -5.88
C GLY A 30 -31.35 -3.14 -4.41
N GLN A 31 -30.09 -3.05 -4.00
CA GLN A 31 -29.64 -2.60 -2.67
C GLN A 31 -29.01 -1.23 -2.81
N ALA A 32 -29.61 -0.23 -2.14
CA ALA A 32 -29.02 1.10 -2.08
C ALA A 32 -27.61 1.05 -1.49
N THR A 33 -26.70 1.82 -2.05
CA THR A 33 -25.28 1.85 -1.64
C THR A 33 -24.85 3.21 -1.12
N GLY A 34 -25.66 4.24 -1.32
CA GLY A 34 -25.30 5.62 -1.04
C GLY A 34 -24.15 6.13 -1.92
N TRP A 35 -23.89 5.48 -3.08
CA TRP A 35 -22.89 5.93 -4.03
C TRP A 35 -23.20 7.32 -4.57
N LYS A 36 -22.24 8.22 -4.42
CA LYS A 36 -22.28 9.58 -4.99
C LYS A 36 -20.96 9.85 -5.70
N MET A 37 -21.01 10.20 -6.97
CA MET A 37 -19.85 10.63 -7.73
C MET A 37 -19.77 12.16 -7.66
N ASN A 38 -19.48 12.69 -6.48
CA ASN A 38 -19.41 14.11 -6.16
C ASN A 38 -17.99 14.68 -6.21
N GLY A 39 -17.02 13.89 -6.64
CA GLY A 39 -15.63 14.26 -6.76
C GLY A 39 -14.84 14.18 -5.46
N GLY A 40 -13.53 14.33 -5.62
CA GLY A 40 -12.60 14.40 -4.50
C GLY A 40 -11.55 15.47 -4.73
N MET A 41 -11.28 16.29 -3.72
CA MET A 41 -10.33 17.39 -3.79
C MET A 41 -9.21 17.21 -2.78
N ARG A 42 -7.97 17.53 -3.20
CA ARG A 42 -6.77 17.53 -2.37
C ARG A 42 -6.10 18.89 -2.43
N LEU A 43 -5.86 19.50 -1.28
CA LEU A 43 -5.32 20.85 -1.15
C LEU A 43 -3.80 20.87 -1.11
N ALA A 44 -3.22 22.00 -1.50
CA ALA A 44 -1.81 22.33 -1.34
C ALA A 44 -1.66 23.70 -0.70
N CYS A 45 -1.08 23.75 0.51
CA CYS A 45 -0.75 24.97 1.22
C CYS A 45 0.71 25.41 0.99
N THR A 46 1.53 24.56 0.39
CA THR A 46 2.95 24.83 0.13
C THR A 46 3.29 24.63 -1.35
N ASN A 47 4.35 25.30 -1.83
CA ASN A 47 4.83 25.12 -3.20
C ASN A 47 5.33 23.71 -3.47
N ASP A 48 5.89 23.04 -2.48
CA ASP A 48 6.34 21.65 -2.61
C ASP A 48 5.14 20.71 -2.74
N ARG A 49 4.10 20.87 -1.92
CA ARG A 49 2.84 20.12 -2.07
C ARG A 49 2.19 20.40 -3.43
N TRP A 50 2.17 21.64 -3.87
CA TRP A 50 1.67 22.00 -5.20
C TRP A 50 2.45 21.33 -6.32
N THR A 51 3.78 21.22 -6.17
CA THR A 51 4.62 20.48 -7.12
C THR A 51 4.28 18.98 -7.10
N GLU A 52 4.05 18.39 -5.94
CA GLU A 52 3.56 17.01 -5.82
C GLU A 52 2.23 16.85 -6.57
N LEU A 53 1.23 17.69 -6.31
CA LEU A 53 -0.09 17.59 -6.95
C LEU A 53 -0.02 17.73 -8.48
N LYS A 54 0.81 18.64 -8.99
CA LYS A 54 1.04 18.75 -10.45
C LYS A 54 1.63 17.48 -11.05
N ARG A 55 2.58 16.84 -10.37
CA ARG A 55 3.17 15.57 -10.81
C ARG A 55 2.11 14.45 -10.77
N GLN A 56 1.30 14.42 -9.72
CA GLN A 56 0.19 13.48 -9.57
C GLN A 56 -0.83 13.63 -10.71
N ALA A 57 -1.25 14.84 -11.03
CA ALA A 57 -2.17 15.13 -12.13
C ALA A 57 -1.59 14.66 -13.48
N THR A 58 -0.31 14.91 -13.75
CA THR A 58 0.36 14.43 -14.96
C THR A 58 0.35 12.90 -15.05
N THR A 59 0.64 12.22 -13.93
CA THR A 59 0.59 10.75 -13.87
C THR A 59 -0.84 10.23 -14.05
N ALA A 60 -1.82 10.85 -13.40
CA ALA A 60 -3.23 10.50 -13.52
C ALA A 60 -3.72 10.58 -14.98
N HIS A 61 -3.37 11.67 -15.69
CA HIS A 61 -3.68 11.82 -17.12
C HIS A 61 -3.05 10.72 -17.97
N SER A 62 -1.81 10.30 -17.67
CA SER A 62 -1.16 9.19 -18.40
C SER A 62 -1.87 7.85 -18.22
N PHE A 63 -2.68 7.71 -17.15
CA PHE A 63 -3.50 6.53 -16.85
C PHE A 63 -4.98 6.72 -17.22
N GLY A 64 -5.31 7.79 -17.95
CA GLY A 64 -6.67 8.08 -18.43
C GLY A 64 -7.62 8.53 -17.31
N LEU A 65 -7.12 9.32 -16.37
CA LEU A 65 -7.90 10.01 -15.34
C LEU A 65 -7.81 11.52 -15.55
N ASP A 66 -8.94 12.18 -15.64
CA ASP A 66 -9.02 13.63 -15.83
C ASP A 66 -8.94 14.34 -14.45
N MET A 67 -7.74 14.48 -13.93
CA MET A 67 -7.47 15.21 -12.70
C MET A 67 -7.25 16.68 -13.04
N GLU A 68 -8.11 17.53 -12.51
CA GLU A 68 -8.07 18.99 -12.71
C GLU A 68 -7.14 19.63 -11.67
N LEU A 69 -6.37 20.62 -12.10
CA LEU A 69 -5.61 21.51 -11.22
C LEU A 69 -6.39 22.80 -11.07
N LEU A 70 -6.70 23.18 -9.83
CA LEU A 70 -7.52 24.32 -9.48
C LEU A 70 -6.71 25.41 -8.79
N SER A 71 -7.02 26.66 -9.11
CA SER A 71 -6.63 27.82 -8.31
C SER A 71 -7.31 27.80 -6.94
N PRO A 72 -6.83 28.55 -5.94
CA PRO A 72 -7.51 28.68 -4.64
C PRO A 72 -8.97 29.14 -4.74
N GLN A 73 -9.24 30.05 -5.68
CA GLN A 73 -10.60 30.56 -5.96
C GLN A 73 -11.51 29.45 -6.47
N GLU A 74 -11.11 28.71 -7.49
CA GLU A 74 -11.88 27.59 -8.07
C GLU A 74 -12.11 26.48 -7.04
N ALA A 75 -11.12 26.22 -6.17
CA ALA A 75 -11.25 25.28 -5.07
C ALA A 75 -12.30 25.76 -4.04
N LYS A 76 -12.28 27.04 -3.67
CA LYS A 76 -13.26 27.65 -2.78
C LYS A 76 -14.68 27.60 -3.35
N GLU A 77 -14.85 27.83 -4.65
CA GLU A 77 -16.15 27.73 -5.33
C GLU A 77 -16.74 26.32 -5.24
N ARG A 78 -15.90 25.29 -5.32
CA ARG A 78 -16.33 23.89 -5.18
C ARG A 78 -16.53 23.43 -3.74
N TRP A 79 -15.89 24.10 -2.79
CA TRP A 79 -16.00 23.82 -1.35
C TRP A 79 -16.17 25.10 -0.54
N PRO A 80 -17.37 25.73 -0.55
CA PRO A 80 -17.58 27.10 -0.08
C PRO A 80 -17.30 27.35 1.41
N LEU A 81 -17.38 26.32 2.25
CA LEU A 81 -17.19 26.44 3.70
C LEU A 81 -15.73 26.45 4.14
N MET A 82 -14.77 26.09 3.26
CA MET A 82 -13.37 26.06 3.64
C MET A 82 -12.72 27.44 3.56
N GLU A 83 -11.75 27.72 4.44
CA GLU A 83 -10.79 28.80 4.24
C GLU A 83 -9.78 28.44 3.14
N SER A 84 -9.43 29.42 2.29
CA SER A 84 -8.58 29.21 1.13
C SER A 84 -7.42 30.20 1.01
N ASN A 85 -7.26 31.11 1.98
CA ASN A 85 -6.24 32.18 1.92
C ASN A 85 -4.81 31.67 1.99
N ASP A 86 -4.59 30.48 2.55
CA ASP A 86 -3.30 29.82 2.68
C ASP A 86 -3.02 28.83 1.53
N LEU A 87 -3.93 28.68 0.58
CA LEU A 87 -3.79 27.73 -0.51
C LEU A 87 -2.87 28.27 -1.62
N VAL A 88 -2.05 27.38 -2.16
CA VAL A 88 -1.33 27.55 -3.43
C VAL A 88 -2.15 27.00 -4.59
N GLY A 89 -2.94 25.98 -4.36
CA GLY A 89 -3.83 25.35 -5.33
C GLY A 89 -4.45 24.06 -4.81
N ALA A 90 -5.21 23.39 -5.66
CA ALA A 90 -5.81 22.09 -5.36
C ALA A 90 -5.81 21.17 -6.57
N ALA A 91 -5.86 19.86 -6.34
CA ALA A 91 -6.14 18.87 -7.37
C ALA A 91 -7.55 18.31 -7.13
N TYR A 92 -8.35 18.19 -8.18
CA TYR A 92 -9.72 17.70 -8.15
C TYR A 92 -9.90 16.56 -9.15
N LEU A 93 -10.52 15.46 -8.68
CA LEU A 93 -10.87 14.33 -9.50
C LEU A 93 -12.39 14.20 -9.58
N PRO A 94 -13.02 14.58 -10.70
CA PRO A 94 -14.49 14.59 -10.85
C PRO A 94 -15.12 13.20 -10.72
N THR A 95 -14.37 12.16 -11.09
CA THR A 95 -14.84 10.76 -11.09
C THR A 95 -14.68 10.05 -9.75
N ASP A 96 -14.12 10.72 -8.74
CA ASP A 96 -14.10 10.24 -7.36
C ASP A 96 -15.47 10.44 -6.69
N GLY A 97 -15.64 9.89 -5.50
CA GLY A 97 -16.90 10.00 -4.79
C GLY A 97 -16.89 9.35 -3.41
N GLN A 98 -18.07 9.21 -2.85
CA GLN A 98 -18.29 8.59 -1.55
C GLN A 98 -19.37 7.50 -1.62
N ILE A 99 -19.32 6.57 -0.69
CA ILE A 99 -20.26 5.46 -0.58
C ILE A 99 -20.46 5.11 0.89
N ASN A 100 -21.61 4.53 1.23
CA ASN A 100 -21.82 4.01 2.57
C ASN A 100 -21.15 2.63 2.72
N PRO A 101 -20.24 2.43 3.69
CA PRO A 101 -19.51 1.18 3.85
C PRO A 101 -20.40 -0.04 4.14
N SER A 102 -21.42 0.13 4.98
CA SER A 102 -22.35 -0.94 5.33
C SER A 102 -23.22 -1.32 4.15
N ASP A 103 -23.76 -0.34 3.45
CA ASP A 103 -24.68 -0.57 2.34
C ASP A 103 -23.97 -1.22 1.14
N ILE A 104 -22.75 -0.80 0.81
CA ILE A 104 -21.99 -1.46 -0.26
C ILE A 104 -21.65 -2.91 0.10
N THR A 105 -21.34 -3.18 1.37
CA THR A 105 -21.08 -4.54 1.84
C THR A 105 -22.34 -5.42 1.68
N GLN A 106 -23.52 -4.90 2.05
CA GLN A 106 -24.79 -5.59 1.86
C GLN A 106 -25.12 -5.79 0.38
N ALA A 107 -24.85 -4.80 -0.48
CA ALA A 107 -25.07 -4.93 -1.92
C ALA A 107 -24.17 -6.04 -2.53
N LEU A 108 -22.90 -6.08 -2.17
CA LEU A 108 -21.97 -7.14 -2.60
C LEU A 108 -22.44 -8.52 -2.12
N ALA A 109 -22.81 -8.65 -0.84
CA ALA A 109 -23.31 -9.89 -0.27
C ALA A 109 -24.60 -10.35 -0.97
N ARG A 110 -25.52 -9.43 -1.25
CA ARG A 110 -26.77 -9.72 -1.98
C ARG A 110 -26.51 -10.18 -3.40
N GLY A 111 -25.60 -9.53 -4.11
CA GLY A 111 -25.16 -9.93 -5.45
C GLY A 111 -24.54 -11.34 -5.45
N ALA A 112 -23.67 -11.61 -4.49
CA ALA A 112 -23.05 -12.92 -4.32
C ALA A 112 -24.10 -14.02 -4.07
N ARG A 113 -25.04 -13.81 -3.12
CA ARG A 113 -26.14 -14.76 -2.82
C ARG A 113 -27.00 -15.04 -4.06
N ARG A 114 -27.34 -14.01 -4.85
CA ARG A 114 -28.09 -14.16 -6.11
C ARG A 114 -27.35 -15.00 -7.15
N SER A 115 -26.02 -14.96 -7.12
CA SER A 115 -25.15 -15.78 -7.97
C SER A 115 -24.87 -17.18 -7.40
N GLY A 116 -25.57 -17.61 -6.35
CA GLY A 116 -25.47 -18.95 -5.77
C GLY A 116 -24.38 -19.09 -4.70
N VAL A 117 -23.70 -18.03 -4.30
CA VAL A 117 -22.72 -18.08 -3.21
C VAL A 117 -23.41 -18.30 -1.88
N LYS A 118 -22.93 -19.28 -1.09
CA LYS A 118 -23.35 -19.49 0.29
C LYS A 118 -22.53 -18.59 1.21
N ILE A 119 -23.21 -17.69 1.94
CA ILE A 119 -22.61 -16.88 2.98
C ILE A 119 -23.04 -17.45 4.32
N ILE A 120 -22.08 -17.91 5.11
CA ILE A 120 -22.28 -18.53 6.42
C ILE A 120 -21.81 -17.52 7.45
N GLU A 121 -22.74 -16.94 8.17
CA GLU A 121 -22.51 -15.95 9.22
C GLU A 121 -22.32 -16.64 10.57
N GLU A 122 -21.82 -15.90 11.59
CA GLU A 122 -21.61 -16.40 12.96
C GLU A 122 -20.81 -17.70 13.02
N THR A 123 -19.85 -17.88 12.12
CA THR A 123 -19.07 -19.11 11.98
C THR A 123 -17.59 -18.78 11.99
N LYS A 124 -16.95 -19.00 13.14
CA LYS A 124 -15.52 -18.76 13.34
C LYS A 124 -14.70 -19.83 12.64
N VAL A 125 -13.67 -19.39 11.88
CA VAL A 125 -12.63 -20.28 11.38
C VAL A 125 -11.67 -20.60 12.52
N THR A 126 -11.49 -21.90 12.79
CA THR A 126 -10.69 -22.41 13.91
C THR A 126 -9.39 -23.07 13.45
N GLY A 127 -9.28 -23.39 12.15
CA GLY A 127 -8.08 -24.01 11.58
C GLY A 127 -8.14 -24.12 10.07
N ILE A 128 -6.99 -24.44 9.48
CA ILE A 128 -6.86 -24.71 8.06
C ILE A 128 -6.09 -26.01 7.88
N ARG A 129 -6.68 -26.97 7.18
CA ARG A 129 -6.03 -28.22 6.84
C ARG A 129 -5.35 -28.11 5.49
N THR A 130 -4.07 -28.50 5.47
CA THR A 130 -3.25 -28.57 4.26
C THR A 130 -2.80 -29.99 4.01
N GLU A 131 -2.54 -30.34 2.75
CA GLU A 131 -2.03 -31.63 2.32
C GLU A 131 -0.70 -31.44 1.57
N ASN A 132 0.18 -32.45 1.63
CA ASN A 132 1.38 -32.47 0.81
C ASN A 132 1.01 -32.67 -0.66
N THR A 133 1.71 -31.97 -1.54
CA THR A 133 1.61 -32.22 -2.98
C THR A 133 2.60 -33.31 -3.39
N GLU A 134 2.52 -33.80 -4.63
CA GLU A 134 3.51 -34.72 -5.19
C GLU A 134 4.93 -34.12 -5.22
N THR A 135 5.03 -32.79 -5.28
CA THR A 135 6.30 -32.09 -5.18
C THR A 135 6.75 -32.02 -3.74
N SER A 136 7.89 -32.60 -3.42
CA SER A 136 8.45 -32.63 -2.07
C SER A 136 8.56 -31.22 -1.47
N GLY A 137 8.06 -31.06 -0.25
CA GLY A 137 8.11 -29.80 0.51
C GLY A 137 7.05 -28.75 0.11
N CYS A 138 6.15 -29.04 -0.84
CA CYS A 138 5.05 -28.15 -1.19
C CYS A 138 3.74 -28.64 -0.58
N ARG A 139 2.98 -27.74 0.04
CA ARG A 139 1.65 -28.00 0.61
C ARG A 139 0.57 -27.29 -0.21
N LYS A 140 -0.65 -27.81 -0.18
CA LYS A 140 -1.84 -27.19 -0.78
C LYS A 140 -3.00 -27.17 0.21
N ILE A 141 -3.95 -26.26 -0.03
CA ILE A 141 -5.20 -26.21 0.73
C ILE A 141 -6.01 -27.48 0.50
N ALA A 142 -6.66 -27.97 1.57
CA ALA A 142 -7.59 -29.09 1.53
C ALA A 142 -8.93 -28.78 2.21
N ALA A 143 -8.92 -28.04 3.33
CA ALA A 143 -10.15 -27.71 4.04
C ALA A 143 -9.99 -26.50 4.98
N VAL A 144 -11.13 -25.88 5.32
CA VAL A 144 -11.27 -24.91 6.40
C VAL A 144 -12.01 -25.58 7.55
N GLN A 145 -11.46 -25.48 8.76
CA GLN A 145 -12.09 -25.95 9.99
C GLN A 145 -12.85 -24.81 10.64
N THR A 146 -14.06 -25.09 11.08
CA THR A 146 -14.96 -24.13 11.75
C THR A 146 -15.55 -24.78 13.01
N GLU A 147 -16.19 -23.98 13.85
CA GLU A 147 -16.93 -24.48 15.01
C GLU A 147 -18.09 -25.41 14.58
N GLY A 148 -18.61 -25.23 13.37
CA GLY A 148 -19.69 -26.03 12.79
C GLY A 148 -19.22 -27.29 12.02
N GLY A 149 -17.90 -27.52 11.93
CA GLY A 149 -17.32 -28.66 11.21
C GLY A 149 -16.32 -28.27 10.14
N GLU A 150 -15.90 -29.22 9.34
CA GLU A 150 -14.90 -29.02 8.27
C GLU A 150 -15.60 -28.78 6.92
N ILE A 151 -15.07 -27.77 6.19
CA ILE A 151 -15.51 -27.40 4.83
C ILE A 151 -14.37 -27.74 3.87
N LEU A 152 -14.56 -28.75 3.03
CA LEU A 152 -13.59 -29.11 1.99
C LEU A 152 -13.55 -28.01 0.92
N CYS A 153 -12.36 -27.60 0.52
CA CYS A 153 -12.17 -26.64 -0.54
C CYS A 153 -10.86 -26.85 -1.29
N GLU A 154 -10.87 -26.55 -2.58
CA GLU A 154 -9.66 -26.61 -3.42
C GLU A 154 -8.83 -25.34 -3.33
N LYS A 155 -9.48 -24.21 -3.10
CA LYS A 155 -8.86 -22.89 -3.01
C LYS A 155 -9.46 -22.12 -1.84
N LEU A 156 -8.61 -21.36 -1.15
CA LEU A 156 -9.01 -20.50 -0.04
C LEU A 156 -8.53 -19.07 -0.34
N ILE A 157 -9.42 -18.10 -0.13
CA ILE A 157 -9.09 -16.67 -0.26
C ILE A 157 -9.28 -16.04 1.12
N ASN A 158 -8.17 -15.65 1.75
CA ASN A 158 -8.15 -15.01 3.05
C ASN A 158 -8.38 -13.50 2.89
N CYS A 159 -9.60 -13.05 3.18
CA CYS A 159 -10.01 -11.64 3.21
C CYS A 159 -10.37 -11.18 4.62
N ALA A 160 -9.72 -11.72 5.64
CA ALA A 160 -10.06 -11.53 7.05
C ALA A 160 -9.61 -10.18 7.65
N GLY A 161 -9.27 -9.18 6.82
CA GLY A 161 -8.92 -7.84 7.28
C GLY A 161 -7.76 -7.86 8.27
N GLN A 162 -7.96 -7.29 9.46
CA GLN A 162 -6.94 -7.28 10.51
C GLN A 162 -6.62 -8.67 11.07
N TRP A 163 -7.50 -9.65 10.95
CA TRP A 163 -7.25 -11.06 11.34
C TRP A 163 -6.53 -11.87 10.25
N ALA A 164 -6.20 -11.26 9.10
CA ALA A 164 -5.61 -12.00 7.99
C ALA A 164 -4.30 -12.71 8.36
N ASN A 165 -3.48 -12.14 9.24
CA ASN A 165 -2.28 -12.82 9.75
C ASN A 165 -2.64 -14.03 10.64
N THR A 166 -3.65 -13.91 11.50
CA THR A 166 -4.12 -15.02 12.35
C THR A 166 -4.60 -16.20 11.51
N ILE A 167 -5.40 -15.94 10.49
CA ILE A 167 -5.86 -16.95 9.53
C ILE A 167 -4.67 -17.52 8.72
N GLY A 168 -3.75 -16.66 8.29
CA GLY A 168 -2.53 -17.08 7.57
C GLY A 168 -1.69 -18.06 8.41
N GLN A 169 -1.47 -17.76 9.69
CA GLN A 169 -0.70 -18.59 10.60
C GLN A 169 -1.28 -20.00 10.77
N MET A 170 -2.62 -20.18 10.72
CA MET A 170 -3.25 -21.48 10.76
C MET A 170 -2.81 -22.40 9.60
N ALA A 171 -2.40 -21.82 8.47
CA ALA A 171 -1.84 -22.52 7.31
C ALA A 171 -0.31 -22.46 7.25
N GLY A 172 0.36 -21.72 8.15
CA GLY A 172 1.79 -21.47 8.11
C GLY A 172 2.18 -20.40 7.08
N VAL A 173 1.27 -19.47 6.76
CA VAL A 173 1.47 -18.33 5.88
C VAL A 173 1.64 -17.05 6.71
N SER A 174 2.65 -16.25 6.41
CA SER A 174 2.86 -14.95 7.04
C SER A 174 2.19 -13.84 6.23
N VAL A 175 1.31 -13.06 6.90
CA VAL A 175 0.67 -11.88 6.32
C VAL A 175 1.09 -10.66 7.16
N PRO A 176 2.12 -9.90 6.72
CA PRO A 176 2.71 -8.85 7.52
C PRO A 176 1.81 -7.61 7.57
N LEU A 177 1.12 -7.42 8.67
CA LEU A 177 0.29 -6.25 8.92
C LEU A 177 0.21 -5.92 10.41
N VAL A 178 -0.09 -4.67 10.72
CA VAL A 178 -0.28 -4.14 12.08
C VAL A 178 -1.58 -3.36 12.11
N SER A 179 -2.36 -3.54 13.17
CA SER A 179 -3.53 -2.73 13.44
C SER A 179 -3.14 -1.43 14.14
N VAL A 180 -3.67 -0.32 13.66
CA VAL A 180 -3.42 1.04 14.18
C VAL A 180 -4.77 1.67 14.50
N GLN A 181 -4.85 2.40 15.60
CA GLN A 181 -6.04 3.17 15.94
C GLN A 181 -6.23 4.30 14.93
N HIS A 182 -7.44 4.45 14.45
CA HIS A 182 -7.83 5.56 13.58
C HIS A 182 -9.14 6.17 14.05
N GLN A 183 -9.15 7.50 14.18
CA GLN A 183 -10.29 8.21 14.72
C GLN A 183 -10.85 9.23 13.72
N TYR A 184 -12.15 9.37 13.74
CA TYR A 184 -12.85 10.46 13.05
C TYR A 184 -14.05 10.93 13.85
N LEU A 185 -14.38 12.19 13.68
CA LEU A 185 -15.48 12.87 14.34
C LEU A 185 -16.64 13.04 13.34
N VAL A 186 -17.86 12.87 13.83
CA VAL A 186 -19.10 13.14 13.10
C VAL A 186 -19.82 14.31 13.77
N THR A 187 -20.13 15.36 13.00
CA THR A 187 -20.85 16.53 13.53
C THR A 187 -22.37 16.37 13.44
N GLU A 188 -23.09 17.19 14.19
CA GLU A 188 -24.46 17.55 13.88
C GLU A 188 -24.53 18.29 12.53
N PRO A 189 -25.73 18.48 11.93
CA PRO A 189 -25.87 19.25 10.69
C PRO A 189 -25.30 20.66 10.83
N ILE A 190 -24.59 21.10 9.77
CA ILE A 190 -23.97 22.44 9.69
C ILE A 190 -24.66 23.19 8.54
N GLU A 191 -25.02 24.43 8.76
CA GLU A 191 -25.63 25.28 7.74
C GLU A 191 -24.67 25.47 6.55
N GLY A 192 -25.19 25.34 5.34
CA GLY A 192 -24.43 25.44 4.09
C GLY A 192 -23.81 24.13 3.60
N ILE A 193 -23.88 23.04 4.35
CA ILE A 193 -23.46 21.72 3.86
C ILE A 193 -24.52 21.18 2.88
N THR A 194 -24.05 20.84 1.68
CA THR A 194 -24.87 20.24 0.63
C THR A 194 -24.47 18.79 0.38
N LYS A 195 -25.41 17.97 -0.09
CA LYS A 195 -25.19 16.55 -0.38
C LYS A 195 -24.17 16.29 -1.51
N ASP A 196 -23.93 17.30 -2.34
CA ASP A 196 -23.04 17.21 -3.51
C ASP A 196 -21.61 17.72 -3.20
N LEU A 197 -21.36 18.08 -1.94
CA LEU A 197 -20.05 18.56 -1.50
C LEU A 197 -18.98 17.48 -1.78
N PRO A 198 -17.90 17.81 -2.53
CA PRO A 198 -16.81 16.84 -2.76
C PRO A 198 -16.15 16.38 -1.46
N THR A 199 -15.59 15.19 -1.47
CA THR A 199 -14.66 14.82 -0.40
C THR A 199 -13.45 15.74 -0.43
N LEU A 200 -12.95 16.17 0.74
CA LEU A 200 -11.83 17.09 0.85
C LEU A 200 -10.69 16.44 1.64
N ARG A 201 -9.47 16.66 1.19
CA ARG A 201 -8.24 16.30 1.91
C ARG A 201 -7.31 17.51 2.00
N ASP A 202 -6.88 17.78 3.20
CA ASP A 202 -5.87 18.78 3.50
C ASP A 202 -4.66 18.08 4.15
N PRO A 203 -3.73 17.55 3.36
CA PRO A 203 -2.59 16.83 3.89
C PRO A 203 -1.60 17.72 4.67
N ASP A 204 -1.56 19.02 4.36
CA ASP A 204 -0.67 19.97 5.06
C ASP A 204 -1.23 20.34 6.45
N LYS A 205 -2.56 20.18 6.67
CA LYS A 205 -3.24 20.30 7.96
C LYS A 205 -3.64 18.94 8.55
N LEU A 206 -3.20 17.82 7.96
CA LEU A 206 -3.41 16.44 8.39
C LEU A 206 -4.88 16.00 8.44
N THR A 207 -5.81 16.70 7.78
CA THR A 207 -7.25 16.45 7.89
C THR A 207 -7.90 15.96 6.60
N TYR A 208 -9.00 15.24 6.75
CA TYR A 208 -9.91 14.91 5.65
C TYR A 208 -11.36 15.15 6.05
N TRP A 209 -12.21 15.38 5.05
CA TRP A 209 -13.60 15.77 5.24
C TRP A 209 -14.52 15.07 4.25
N LYS A 210 -15.72 14.73 4.74
CA LYS A 210 -16.77 14.13 3.93
C LYS A 210 -18.13 14.61 4.45
N GLU A 211 -19.08 14.91 3.55
CA GLU A 211 -20.47 15.15 3.94
C GLU A 211 -21.11 13.88 4.49
N ASP A 212 -21.89 14.02 5.57
CA ASP A 212 -22.68 12.95 6.16
C ASP A 212 -23.97 13.50 6.77
N VAL A 213 -25.10 13.26 6.09
CA VAL A 213 -26.46 13.65 6.55
C VAL A 213 -26.55 15.13 6.96
N GLY A 214 -25.99 16.01 6.12
CA GLY A 214 -25.99 17.47 6.35
C GLY A 214 -24.96 17.97 7.36
N GLY A 215 -24.20 17.08 7.97
CA GLY A 215 -23.00 17.39 8.78
C GLY A 215 -21.74 16.99 8.06
N LEU A 216 -20.64 16.94 8.82
CA LEU A 216 -19.31 16.55 8.33
C LEU A 216 -18.77 15.38 9.12
N VAL A 217 -18.16 14.45 8.42
CA VAL A 217 -17.14 13.55 8.98
C VAL A 217 -15.80 14.24 8.82
N MET A 218 -15.07 14.42 9.93
CA MET A 218 -13.69 14.94 9.94
C MET A 218 -12.77 13.95 10.64
N GLY A 219 -11.69 13.60 10.00
CA GLY A 219 -10.62 12.79 10.58
C GLY A 219 -9.25 13.23 10.06
N GLY A 220 -8.21 12.51 10.44
CA GLY A 220 -6.86 12.86 10.04
C GLY A 220 -5.87 11.71 10.17
N TYR A 221 -4.65 11.94 9.69
CA TYR A 221 -3.53 10.99 9.81
C TYR A 221 -2.36 11.70 10.51
N GLU A 222 -2.16 11.33 11.76
CA GLU A 222 -1.13 11.93 12.61
C GLU A 222 0.25 11.28 12.39
N PRO A 223 1.35 12.06 12.60
CA PRO A 223 2.71 11.53 12.47
C PRO A 223 3.09 10.47 13.50
N ASN A 224 2.41 10.45 14.67
CA ASN A 224 2.69 9.56 15.79
C ASN A 224 1.48 8.66 16.08
N PRO A 225 1.20 7.65 15.24
CA PRO A 225 0.03 6.81 15.38
C PRO A 225 0.12 5.87 16.59
N LEU A 226 -1.04 5.46 17.10
CA LEU A 226 -1.16 4.52 18.19
C LEU A 226 -1.42 3.10 17.66
N PRO A 227 -0.48 2.16 17.85
CA PRO A 227 -0.73 0.76 17.51
C PRO A 227 -1.80 0.16 18.42
N TRP A 228 -2.51 -0.85 17.90
CA TRP A 228 -3.48 -1.61 18.65
C TRP A 228 -3.25 -3.12 18.47
N ALA A 229 -3.58 -3.90 19.51
CA ALA A 229 -3.48 -5.36 19.51
C ALA A 229 -2.11 -5.89 19.02
N ILE A 230 -1.03 -5.34 19.58
CA ILE A 230 0.36 -5.59 19.17
C ILE A 230 0.71 -7.08 19.20
N GLU A 231 0.29 -7.81 20.24
CA GLU A 231 0.60 -9.23 20.40
C GLU A 231 -0.44 -10.10 19.70
N SER A 232 -1.72 -9.83 19.97
CA SER A 232 -2.85 -10.53 19.36
C SER A 232 -4.12 -9.71 19.47
N ILE A 233 -5.04 -9.88 18.54
CA ILE A 233 -6.37 -9.29 18.62
C ILE A 233 -7.14 -10.06 19.72
N PRO A 234 -7.82 -9.37 20.66
CA PRO A 234 -8.64 -10.03 21.69
C PRO A 234 -9.69 -10.95 21.05
N GLU A 235 -9.89 -12.14 21.62
CA GLU A 235 -10.78 -13.16 21.05
C GLU A 235 -12.25 -12.72 20.97
N ASP A 236 -12.66 -11.88 21.91
CA ASP A 236 -14.01 -11.30 22.01
C ASP A 236 -14.20 -10.03 21.18
N PHE A 237 -13.15 -9.53 20.53
CA PHE A 237 -13.23 -8.32 19.70
C PHE A 237 -13.87 -8.62 18.35
N ASN A 238 -15.18 -8.44 18.28
CA ASN A 238 -15.94 -8.50 17.04
C ASN A 238 -17.08 -7.48 17.05
N PHE A 239 -17.43 -6.91 15.91
CA PHE A 239 -18.44 -5.85 15.77
C PHE A 239 -18.30 -4.70 16.77
N SER A 240 -17.07 -4.45 17.24
CA SER A 240 -16.76 -3.50 18.29
C SER A 240 -15.92 -2.34 17.76
N LEU A 241 -16.01 -1.20 18.41
CA LEU A 241 -15.13 -0.07 18.24
C LEU A 241 -14.17 0.01 19.44
N LEU A 242 -13.07 0.70 19.26
CA LEU A 242 -12.16 1.04 20.34
C LEU A 242 -12.75 2.19 21.17
N GLN A 243 -12.27 2.34 22.39
CA GLN A 243 -12.61 3.49 23.22
C GLN A 243 -12.13 4.78 22.54
N GLU A 244 -12.97 5.81 22.60
CA GLU A 244 -12.65 7.14 22.07
C GLU A 244 -11.46 7.73 22.83
N ASN A 245 -10.52 8.29 22.09
CA ASN A 245 -9.35 8.96 22.67
C ASN A 245 -9.33 10.44 22.28
N TYR A 246 -10.13 11.23 22.99
CA TYR A 246 -10.25 12.67 22.76
C TYR A 246 -8.92 13.40 22.84
N LYS A 247 -8.08 13.04 23.84
CA LYS A 247 -6.74 13.65 24.00
C LYS A 247 -5.86 13.44 22.77
N HIS A 248 -5.90 12.25 22.17
CA HIS A 248 -5.13 11.97 20.96
C HIS A 248 -5.73 12.67 19.74
N PHE A 249 -7.05 12.77 19.68
CA PHE A 249 -7.78 13.43 18.59
C PHE A 249 -7.63 14.95 18.59
N GLU A 250 -7.37 15.56 19.75
CA GLU A 250 -7.27 17.01 19.93
C GLU A 250 -6.32 17.70 18.95
N GLN A 251 -5.25 17.02 18.52
CA GLN A 251 -4.28 17.54 17.57
C GLN A 251 -4.87 17.94 16.22
N PHE A 252 -6.04 17.41 15.84
CA PHE A 252 -6.73 17.75 14.60
C PHE A 252 -7.67 18.95 14.74
N MET A 253 -8.05 19.33 15.94
CA MET A 253 -9.14 20.33 16.17
C MET A 253 -8.76 21.72 15.68
N ILE A 254 -7.55 22.21 16.01
CA ILE A 254 -7.10 23.55 15.58
C ILE A 254 -6.97 23.59 14.05
N PRO A 255 -6.24 22.65 13.39
CA PRO A 255 -6.17 22.61 11.93
C PRO A 255 -7.53 22.47 11.24
N ALA A 256 -8.46 21.77 11.88
CA ALA A 256 -9.81 21.60 11.36
C ALA A 256 -10.61 22.90 11.36
N VAL A 257 -10.60 23.64 12.49
CA VAL A 257 -11.27 24.94 12.60
C VAL A 257 -10.63 25.97 11.65
N GLU A 258 -9.31 25.98 11.54
CA GLU A 258 -8.61 26.84 10.58
C GLU A 258 -9.03 26.58 9.12
N ARG A 259 -9.27 25.30 8.76
CA ARG A 259 -9.69 24.95 7.40
C ARG A 259 -11.19 25.15 7.20
N VAL A 260 -12.02 24.83 8.18
CA VAL A 260 -13.47 24.91 8.12
C VAL A 260 -13.99 25.67 9.35
N PRO A 261 -14.03 27.00 9.35
CA PRO A 261 -14.42 27.80 10.54
C PRO A 261 -15.80 27.46 11.09
N ALA A 262 -16.75 27.06 10.25
CA ALA A 262 -18.06 26.61 10.71
C ALA A 262 -18.01 25.39 11.67
N PHE A 263 -16.90 24.67 11.67
CA PHE A 263 -16.68 23.51 12.54
C PHE A 263 -16.49 23.90 14.01
N GLU A 264 -16.05 25.13 14.32
CA GLU A 264 -15.85 25.62 15.69
C GLU A 264 -17.13 25.56 16.53
N ASN A 265 -18.27 25.87 15.90
CA ASN A 265 -19.58 25.92 16.57
C ASN A 265 -20.44 24.68 16.26
N ALA A 266 -19.89 23.68 15.57
CA ALA A 266 -20.64 22.48 15.23
C ALA A 266 -20.81 21.57 16.44
N GLY A 267 -22.04 21.08 16.66
CA GLY A 267 -22.29 20.03 17.65
C GLY A 267 -21.57 18.73 17.25
N ILE A 268 -20.99 18.05 18.22
CA ILE A 268 -20.35 16.73 18.01
C ILE A 268 -21.40 15.65 18.27
N ARG A 269 -21.72 14.87 17.23
CA ARG A 269 -22.59 13.71 17.36
C ARG A 269 -21.85 12.52 17.93
N LYS A 270 -20.65 12.24 17.42
CA LYS A 270 -19.85 11.08 17.81
C LYS A 270 -18.40 11.23 17.42
N LEU A 271 -17.51 10.77 18.29
CA LEU A 271 -16.12 10.41 17.96
C LEU A 271 -16.07 8.89 17.78
N ILE A 272 -15.53 8.43 16.67
CA ILE A 272 -15.39 7.00 16.37
C ILE A 272 -13.91 6.65 16.37
N ASN A 273 -13.55 5.58 17.08
CA ASN A 273 -12.21 5.02 17.07
C ASN A 273 -12.29 3.56 16.63
N GLY A 274 -11.59 3.22 15.57
CA GLY A 274 -11.55 1.87 15.05
C GLY A 274 -10.14 1.43 14.67
N PRO A 275 -9.85 0.12 14.65
CA PRO A 275 -8.57 -0.38 14.19
C PRO A 275 -8.54 -0.46 12.67
N GLU A 276 -7.47 0.04 12.07
CA GLU A 276 -7.16 -0.13 10.64
C GLU A 276 -5.88 -0.93 10.45
N SER A 277 -5.82 -1.76 9.41
CA SER A 277 -4.64 -2.60 9.13
C SER A 277 -3.69 -1.95 8.13
N PHE A 278 -2.41 -1.87 8.54
CA PHE A 278 -1.32 -1.31 7.76
C PHE A 278 -0.22 -2.33 7.49
N THR A 279 0.35 -2.27 6.30
CA THR A 279 1.47 -3.10 5.86
C THR A 279 2.79 -2.35 6.00
N PRO A 280 3.93 -3.04 6.05
CA PRO A 280 5.23 -2.39 6.24
C PRO A 280 5.78 -1.66 5.00
N ASP A 281 5.09 -1.70 3.87
CA ASP A 281 5.44 -0.97 2.65
C ASP A 281 4.33 -0.04 2.13
N GLY A 282 3.20 0.05 2.85
CA GLY A 282 2.09 0.93 2.52
C GLY A 282 1.25 0.47 1.32
N ASN A 283 1.53 -0.68 0.72
CA ASN A 283 0.72 -1.28 -0.33
C ASN A 283 -0.13 -2.42 0.24
N PHE A 284 -1.35 -2.57 -0.25
CA PHE A 284 -2.17 -3.71 0.15
C PHE A 284 -1.59 -5.05 -0.34
N ILE A 285 -2.12 -6.16 0.14
CA ILE A 285 -1.63 -7.50 -0.15
C ILE A 285 -2.66 -8.22 -1.00
N LEU A 286 -2.25 -8.71 -2.17
CA LEU A 286 -3.02 -9.62 -3.02
C LEU A 286 -2.17 -10.83 -3.41
N GLY A 287 -2.85 -11.92 -3.77
CA GLY A 287 -2.26 -13.03 -4.52
C GLY A 287 -2.04 -14.30 -3.73
N GLU A 288 -1.48 -15.28 -4.40
CA GLU A 288 -1.22 -16.62 -3.87
C GLU A 288 0.03 -16.62 -3.00
N ALA A 289 -0.11 -17.15 -1.77
CA ALA A 289 1.00 -17.26 -0.83
C ALA A 289 2.01 -18.33 -1.28
N PRO A 290 3.32 -18.05 -1.22
CA PRO A 290 4.34 -18.98 -1.69
C PRO A 290 4.47 -20.25 -0.82
N GLU A 291 4.03 -20.20 0.43
CA GLU A 291 4.15 -21.29 1.40
C GLU A 291 3.12 -22.40 1.19
N VAL A 292 1.95 -22.06 0.65
CA VAL A 292 0.82 -22.99 0.50
C VAL A 292 0.08 -22.74 -0.81
N LYS A 293 0.12 -23.71 -1.71
CA LYS A 293 -0.59 -23.63 -2.99
C LYS A 293 -2.09 -23.49 -2.79
N ASN A 294 -2.74 -22.66 -3.60
CA ASN A 294 -4.16 -22.36 -3.56
C ASN A 294 -4.62 -21.58 -2.30
N PHE A 295 -3.69 -21.01 -1.54
CA PHE A 295 -3.97 -20.06 -0.47
C PHE A 295 -3.76 -18.64 -0.99
N PHE A 296 -4.83 -17.91 -1.21
CA PHE A 296 -4.81 -16.52 -1.68
C PHE A 296 -5.06 -15.55 -0.53
N VAL A 297 -4.54 -14.34 -0.64
CA VAL A 297 -4.70 -13.29 0.37
C VAL A 297 -5.22 -12.01 -0.28
N GLY A 298 -6.16 -11.34 0.38
CA GLY A 298 -6.61 -9.98 0.10
C GLY A 298 -6.74 -9.20 1.40
N ALA A 299 -5.69 -8.45 1.81
CA ALA A 299 -5.64 -7.84 3.13
C ALA A 299 -4.74 -6.58 3.17
N GLY A 300 -4.72 -5.89 4.31
CA GLY A 300 -3.80 -4.79 4.59
C GLY A 300 -4.00 -3.59 3.67
N PHE A 301 -5.22 -3.14 3.50
CA PHE A 301 -5.54 -2.10 2.51
C PHE A 301 -5.15 -0.67 2.91
N ASN A 302 -4.52 -0.45 4.06
CA ASN A 302 -3.94 0.85 4.45
C ASN A 302 -4.92 2.02 4.28
N ALA A 303 -6.13 1.91 4.81
CA ALA A 303 -7.24 2.87 4.69
C ALA A 303 -7.86 3.01 3.27
N PHE A 304 -7.41 2.22 2.28
CA PHE A 304 -7.96 2.22 0.90
C PHE A 304 -8.89 1.02 0.61
N GLY A 305 -9.41 0.37 1.64
CA GLY A 305 -10.23 -0.83 1.49
C GLY A 305 -11.41 -0.63 0.55
N ILE A 306 -12.25 0.37 0.80
CA ILE A 306 -13.43 0.66 -0.04
C ILE A 306 -13.00 1.03 -1.46
N ALA A 307 -11.99 1.90 -1.62
CA ALA A 307 -11.52 2.31 -2.93
C ALA A 307 -11.01 1.13 -3.77
N SER A 308 -10.47 0.09 -3.13
CA SER A 308 -9.81 -1.02 -3.80
C SER A 308 -10.66 -2.29 -3.90
N ALA A 309 -11.65 -2.48 -2.99
CA ALA A 309 -12.31 -3.78 -2.79
C ALA A 309 -12.93 -4.38 -4.05
N GLY A 310 -13.62 -3.58 -4.85
CA GLY A 310 -14.25 -4.08 -6.08
C GLY A 310 -13.24 -4.63 -7.09
N GLY A 311 -12.19 -3.88 -7.37
CA GLY A 311 -11.15 -4.29 -8.30
C GLY A 311 -10.22 -5.35 -7.74
N ALA A 312 -9.90 -5.30 -6.44
CA ALA A 312 -9.11 -6.33 -5.76
C ALA A 312 -9.84 -7.67 -5.74
N GLY A 313 -11.16 -7.67 -5.44
CA GLY A 313 -11.98 -8.86 -5.48
C GLY A 313 -12.04 -9.48 -6.88
N LYS A 314 -12.20 -8.65 -7.92
CA LYS A 314 -12.13 -9.09 -9.32
C LYS A 314 -10.76 -9.72 -9.64
N ALA A 315 -9.68 -9.02 -9.31
CA ALA A 315 -8.33 -9.51 -9.60
C ALA A 315 -8.03 -10.85 -8.89
N LEU A 316 -8.42 -10.99 -7.63
CA LEU A 316 -8.26 -12.24 -6.88
C LEU A 316 -9.10 -13.39 -7.45
N ALA A 317 -10.34 -13.12 -7.86
CA ALA A 317 -11.20 -14.13 -8.47
C ALA A 317 -10.60 -14.62 -9.81
N GLU A 318 -10.18 -13.71 -10.68
CA GLU A 318 -9.52 -14.03 -11.93
C GLU A 318 -8.22 -14.80 -11.71
N TRP A 319 -7.39 -14.36 -10.76
CA TRP A 319 -6.14 -15.05 -10.41
C TRP A 319 -6.40 -16.47 -9.87
N ALA A 320 -7.34 -16.61 -8.94
CA ALA A 320 -7.69 -17.92 -8.39
C ALA A 320 -8.23 -18.89 -9.46
N LEU A 321 -8.96 -18.41 -10.47
CA LEU A 321 -9.47 -19.22 -11.56
C LEU A 321 -8.37 -19.61 -12.56
N ALA A 322 -7.55 -18.66 -12.98
CA ALA A 322 -6.51 -18.88 -14.00
C ALA A 322 -5.19 -19.44 -13.43
N ASN A 323 -4.98 -19.40 -12.11
CA ASN A 323 -3.72 -19.68 -11.40
C ASN A 323 -2.57 -18.73 -11.78
N GLU A 324 -2.89 -17.60 -12.38
CA GLU A 324 -1.94 -16.53 -12.70
C GLU A 324 -2.61 -15.16 -12.53
N PRO A 325 -1.86 -14.11 -12.17
CA PRO A 325 -2.42 -12.78 -12.00
C PRO A 325 -2.93 -12.23 -13.33
N PRO A 326 -4.08 -11.52 -13.35
CA PRO A 326 -4.69 -10.99 -14.59
C PRO A 326 -3.87 -9.85 -15.22
N MET A 327 -2.95 -9.26 -14.47
CA MET A 327 -2.03 -8.20 -14.87
C MET A 327 -0.80 -8.21 -13.96
N ASP A 328 0.20 -7.37 -14.24
CA ASP A 328 1.33 -7.21 -13.32
C ASP A 328 0.88 -6.53 -12.00
N LEU A 329 0.76 -7.33 -10.95
CA LEU A 329 0.38 -6.92 -9.60
C LEU A 329 1.55 -7.01 -8.61
N TRP A 330 2.81 -7.04 -9.10
CA TRP A 330 3.99 -7.25 -8.25
C TRP A 330 4.05 -6.32 -7.04
N VAL A 331 3.68 -5.06 -7.20
CA VAL A 331 3.71 -4.07 -6.12
C VAL A 331 2.76 -4.37 -4.95
N VAL A 332 1.77 -5.25 -5.16
CA VAL A 332 0.80 -5.70 -4.15
C VAL A 332 0.85 -7.21 -3.93
N ASP A 333 1.64 -7.95 -4.71
CA ASP A 333 1.75 -9.41 -4.59
C ASP A 333 2.35 -9.80 -3.23
N ILE A 334 1.75 -10.77 -2.53
CA ILE A 334 2.24 -11.26 -1.24
C ILE A 334 3.68 -11.80 -1.35
N ARG A 335 4.10 -12.29 -2.51
CA ARG A 335 5.45 -12.83 -2.78
C ARG A 335 6.55 -11.76 -2.72
N ARG A 336 6.19 -10.46 -2.67
CA ARG A 336 7.17 -9.37 -2.46
C ARG A 336 7.78 -9.36 -1.06
N PHE A 337 7.16 -10.05 -0.12
CA PHE A 337 7.64 -10.13 1.24
C PHE A 337 8.70 -11.22 1.41
N SER A 338 9.70 -10.95 2.23
CA SER A 338 10.83 -11.83 2.54
C SER A 338 10.90 -12.11 4.04
N LYS A 339 11.91 -12.84 4.49
CA LYS A 339 12.08 -13.20 5.90
C LYS A 339 12.09 -12.00 6.87
N VAL A 340 12.58 -10.83 6.46
CA VAL A 340 12.54 -9.61 7.30
C VAL A 340 11.11 -9.21 7.64
N HIS A 341 10.16 -9.49 6.75
CA HIS A 341 8.74 -9.21 6.95
C HIS A 341 8.00 -10.26 7.80
N GLN A 342 8.74 -11.12 8.50
CA GLN A 342 8.24 -12.02 9.55
C GLN A 342 8.62 -11.54 10.96
N ASP A 343 9.52 -10.57 11.07
CA ASP A 343 9.92 -9.95 12.33
C ASP A 343 8.85 -8.94 12.78
N LYS A 344 8.15 -9.26 13.87
CA LYS A 344 7.01 -8.46 14.38
C LYS A 344 7.41 -7.03 14.73
N GLU A 345 8.58 -6.84 15.35
CA GLU A 345 9.05 -5.51 15.75
C GLU A 345 9.40 -4.66 14.53
N TRP A 346 10.05 -5.27 13.54
CA TRP A 346 10.35 -4.62 12.28
C TRP A 346 9.06 -4.22 11.54
N ILE A 347 8.09 -5.14 11.41
CA ILE A 347 6.78 -4.86 10.78
C ILE A 347 6.11 -3.70 11.51
N ARG A 348 6.05 -3.75 12.84
CA ARG A 348 5.41 -2.71 13.65
C ARG A 348 6.04 -1.34 13.42
N SER A 349 7.36 -1.24 13.62
CA SER A 349 8.05 0.04 13.48
C SER A 349 7.92 0.64 12.08
N ARG A 350 7.97 -0.21 11.05
CA ARG A 350 7.84 0.21 9.66
C ARG A 350 6.40 0.62 9.31
N SER A 351 5.40 -0.14 9.73
CA SER A 351 3.98 0.19 9.48
C SER A 351 3.56 1.48 10.17
N LEU A 352 4.05 1.74 11.39
CA LEU A 352 3.78 3.00 12.10
C LEU A 352 4.45 4.20 11.41
N GLU A 353 5.69 4.07 10.92
CA GLU A 353 6.32 5.12 10.11
C GLU A 353 5.51 5.44 8.87
N LEU A 354 4.99 4.41 8.19
CA LEU A 354 4.22 4.59 6.95
C LEU A 354 2.85 5.21 7.21
N TYR A 355 2.18 4.84 8.30
CA TYR A 355 0.96 5.54 8.72
C TYR A 355 1.26 7.02 8.96
N GLY A 356 2.28 7.33 9.77
CA GLY A 356 2.67 8.70 10.07
C GLY A 356 3.07 9.53 8.84
N LYS A 357 3.47 8.87 7.76
CA LYS A 357 3.78 9.49 6.46
C LYS A 357 2.59 9.56 5.50
N HIS A 358 1.38 9.15 5.92
CA HIS A 358 0.23 9.09 5.02
C HIS A 358 -0.07 10.42 4.32
N TYR A 359 0.14 11.53 5.04
CA TYR A 359 -0.03 12.89 4.51
C TYR A 359 1.27 13.64 4.27
N SER A 360 2.43 13.03 4.46
CA SER A 360 3.69 13.67 4.09
C SER A 360 3.85 13.76 2.56
N ILE A 361 4.70 14.69 2.12
CA ILE A 361 5.10 14.77 0.70
C ILE A 361 5.89 13.51 0.37
N SER A 362 5.54 12.87 -0.75
CA SER A 362 6.30 11.73 -1.29
C SER A 362 7.53 12.24 -2.05
N TRP A 363 8.64 12.40 -1.35
CA TRP A 363 9.86 12.90 -1.94
C TRP A 363 10.53 11.88 -2.87
N PRO A 364 11.10 12.31 -3.99
CA PRO A 364 11.94 11.45 -4.81
C PRO A 364 13.10 10.85 -3.98
N HIS A 365 13.33 9.54 -4.10
CA HIS A 365 14.39 8.81 -3.41
C HIS A 365 14.29 8.83 -1.86
N GLU A 366 13.12 9.10 -1.32
CA GLU A 366 12.93 9.08 0.13
C GLU A 366 13.16 7.66 0.70
N GLU A 367 13.97 7.61 1.76
CA GLU A 367 14.29 6.38 2.48
C GLU A 367 13.54 6.31 3.81
N HIS A 368 13.12 5.11 4.19
CA HIS A 368 12.53 4.87 5.50
C HIS A 368 13.60 4.87 6.60
N LYS A 369 13.21 5.32 7.79
CA LYS A 369 14.10 5.43 8.95
C LYS A 369 13.94 4.28 9.95
N SER A 370 12.70 3.76 10.10
CA SER A 370 12.39 2.70 11.06
C SER A 370 12.87 1.32 10.62
N GLY A 371 13.01 0.40 11.57
CA GLY A 371 13.45 -0.97 11.31
C GLY A 371 14.85 -1.08 10.72
N ARG A 372 15.75 -0.14 11.05
CA ARG A 372 17.12 -0.02 10.51
C ARG A 372 18.15 0.15 11.63
N PRO A 373 19.38 -0.38 11.44
CA PRO A 373 19.80 -1.33 10.38
C PRO A 373 19.30 -2.74 10.66
N TYR A 374 18.84 -3.51 9.64
CA TYR A 374 18.43 -4.90 9.82
C TYR A 374 19.49 -5.88 9.31
N LEU A 375 19.81 -5.84 8.00
CA LEU A 375 20.88 -6.62 7.38
C LEU A 375 22.04 -5.70 6.98
N LYS A 376 23.25 -6.09 7.30
CA LYS A 376 24.46 -5.34 7.00
C LYS A 376 25.42 -6.16 6.17
N SER A 377 26.13 -5.53 5.24
CA SER A 377 27.25 -6.16 4.57
C SER A 377 28.45 -6.32 5.49
N PRO A 378 29.39 -7.24 5.22
CA PRO A 378 30.60 -7.39 6.03
C PRO A 378 31.47 -6.12 6.14
N ILE A 379 31.32 -5.20 5.18
CA ILE A 379 32.10 -3.94 5.15
C ILE A 379 31.27 -2.71 5.55
N PHE A 380 30.03 -2.89 6.06
CA PHE A 380 29.14 -1.81 6.44
C PHE A 380 29.80 -0.75 7.34
N GLU A 381 30.45 -1.18 8.42
CA GLU A 381 31.08 -0.26 9.37
C GLU A 381 32.26 0.51 8.74
N LYS A 382 32.97 -0.11 7.79
CA LYS A 382 34.03 0.56 7.04
C LYS A 382 33.45 1.63 6.12
N LEU A 383 32.36 1.32 5.41
CA LEU A 383 31.69 2.28 4.52
C LEU A 383 31.10 3.44 5.32
N LYS A 384 30.50 3.16 6.47
CA LYS A 384 29.97 4.18 7.39
C LYS A 384 31.06 5.16 7.83
N LYS A 385 32.24 4.66 8.21
CA LYS A 385 33.40 5.50 8.56
C LYS A 385 33.92 6.34 7.39
N GLN A 386 33.68 5.91 6.17
CA GLN A 386 34.02 6.65 4.93
C GLN A 386 32.96 7.68 4.53
N GLY A 387 31.92 7.91 5.35
CA GLY A 387 30.91 8.90 5.08
C GLY A 387 29.74 8.40 4.21
N ALA A 388 29.48 7.09 4.17
CA ALA A 388 28.34 6.54 3.45
C ALA A 388 27.02 7.02 4.05
N CYS A 389 26.15 7.55 3.19
CA CYS A 389 24.72 7.72 3.47
C CYS A 389 24.00 6.46 2.99
N PHE A 390 23.31 5.78 3.93
CA PHE A 390 22.70 4.49 3.64
C PHE A 390 21.22 4.61 3.34
N GLY A 391 20.76 3.83 2.35
CA GLY A 391 19.39 3.46 2.13
C GLY A 391 19.13 2.00 2.50
N SER A 392 17.86 1.58 2.48
CA SER A 392 17.47 0.21 2.79
C SER A 392 16.74 -0.44 1.61
N LYS A 393 17.17 -1.64 1.23
CA LYS A 393 16.51 -2.45 0.20
C LYS A 393 16.28 -3.86 0.71
N LEU A 394 14.99 -4.24 0.87
CA LEU A 394 14.60 -5.55 1.42
C LEU A 394 15.33 -5.88 2.74
N GLY A 395 15.48 -4.89 3.62
CA GLY A 395 16.16 -4.99 4.90
C GLY A 395 17.68 -4.84 4.85
N TRP A 396 18.32 -4.84 3.68
CA TRP A 396 19.76 -4.62 3.53
C TRP A 396 20.09 -3.13 3.54
N GLU A 397 21.09 -2.74 4.37
CA GLU A 397 21.72 -1.44 4.30
C GLU A 397 22.62 -1.36 3.07
N ARG A 398 22.40 -0.35 2.24
CA ARG A 398 23.17 -0.09 1.01
C ARG A 398 23.65 1.35 0.99
N PRO A 399 24.93 1.62 0.70
CA PRO A 399 25.38 2.99 0.51
C PRO A 399 24.75 3.56 -0.76
N ASN A 400 23.99 4.64 -0.60
CA ASN A 400 23.42 5.37 -1.72
C ASN A 400 24.42 6.38 -2.30
N TRP A 401 25.18 7.02 -1.43
CA TRP A 401 26.22 8.01 -1.78
C TRP A 401 27.15 8.23 -0.59
N PHE A 402 28.28 8.92 -0.83
CA PHE A 402 29.29 9.19 0.19
C PHE A 402 29.54 10.70 0.33
N THR A 403 29.57 11.19 1.58
CA THR A 403 29.98 12.56 1.85
C THR A 403 31.50 12.70 1.81
N THR A 404 31.94 13.94 1.61
CA THR A 404 33.34 14.33 1.76
C THR A 404 33.46 15.51 2.72
N GLY A 405 34.61 15.64 3.37
CA GLY A 405 34.85 16.71 4.35
C GLY A 405 33.97 16.55 5.60
N ASN A 406 33.44 17.68 6.10
CA ASN A 406 32.65 17.75 7.33
C ASN A 406 31.14 17.66 7.06
N CYS A 407 30.69 17.24 5.89
CA CYS A 407 29.29 17.10 5.57
C CYS A 407 28.67 15.89 6.28
N ILE A 408 27.45 16.08 6.78
CA ILE A 408 26.70 15.00 7.45
C ILE A 408 26.13 14.07 6.36
N PRO A 409 26.30 12.73 6.47
CA PRO A 409 25.75 11.75 5.53
C PRO A 409 24.24 11.59 5.74
N GLN A 410 23.47 12.55 5.31
CA GLN A 410 22.01 12.60 5.44
C GLN A 410 21.39 13.20 4.21
N ASP A 411 20.33 12.56 3.70
CA ASP A 411 19.54 13.09 2.58
C ASP A 411 18.75 14.33 3.00
N VAL A 412 18.76 15.34 2.13
CA VAL A 412 17.87 16.51 2.18
C VAL A 412 16.98 16.44 0.95
N TYR A 413 15.73 16.05 1.15
CA TYR A 413 14.81 15.78 0.07
C TYR A 413 14.29 17.05 -0.61
N SER A 414 14.12 17.00 -1.93
CA SER A 414 13.63 18.09 -2.77
C SER A 414 13.15 17.54 -4.10
N PHE A 415 12.23 18.23 -4.77
CA PHE A 415 11.88 17.97 -6.17
C PHE A 415 12.92 18.48 -7.17
N GLY A 416 13.82 19.34 -6.73
CA GLY A 416 14.99 19.80 -7.47
C GLY A 416 16.20 18.88 -7.31
N ARG A 417 17.41 19.42 -7.55
CA ARG A 417 18.64 18.71 -7.26
C ARG A 417 18.83 18.56 -5.75
N GLN A 418 18.90 17.33 -5.29
CA GLN A 418 19.10 17.02 -3.88
C GLN A 418 20.57 17.21 -3.47
N ASN A 419 20.83 17.28 -2.17
CA ASN A 419 22.15 17.55 -1.60
C ASN A 419 23.21 16.51 -1.96
N TRP A 420 22.84 15.27 -2.28
CA TRP A 420 23.76 14.21 -2.69
C TRP A 420 24.32 14.41 -4.11
N PHE A 421 23.73 15.26 -4.96
CA PHE A 421 24.07 15.38 -6.38
C PHE A 421 25.55 15.70 -6.64
N PRO A 422 26.22 16.67 -5.96
CA PRO A 422 27.64 16.95 -6.20
C PRO A 422 28.54 15.78 -5.78
N PHE A 423 28.17 15.06 -4.72
CA PHE A 423 28.95 13.89 -4.24
C PHE A 423 28.87 12.75 -5.24
N VAL A 424 27.67 12.39 -5.70
CA VAL A 424 27.47 11.36 -6.73
C VAL A 424 28.15 11.74 -8.05
N ALA A 425 28.14 13.03 -8.43
CA ALA A 425 28.87 13.50 -9.62
C ALA A 425 30.39 13.24 -9.50
N GLU A 426 30.97 13.44 -8.30
CA GLU A 426 32.37 13.13 -8.04
C GLU A 426 32.65 11.64 -8.06
N GLU A 427 31.76 10.82 -7.46
CA GLU A 427 31.89 9.34 -7.52
C GLU A 427 31.88 8.84 -8.98
N HIS A 428 30.98 9.36 -9.82
CA HIS A 428 30.93 9.04 -11.25
C HIS A 428 32.23 9.39 -11.97
N ARG A 429 32.84 10.55 -11.65
CA ARG A 429 34.12 10.95 -12.23
C ARG A 429 35.25 9.99 -11.82
N LYS A 430 35.29 9.63 -10.52
CA LYS A 430 36.28 8.69 -9.97
C LYS A 430 36.17 7.30 -10.59
N VAL A 431 34.95 6.80 -10.81
CA VAL A 431 34.75 5.51 -11.50
C VAL A 431 35.34 5.51 -12.92
N ARG A 432 35.30 6.65 -13.63
CA ARG A 432 35.79 6.76 -15.00
C ARG A 432 37.29 7.03 -15.09
N GLU A 433 37.83 7.74 -14.13
CA GLU A 433 39.22 8.23 -14.17
C GLU A 433 40.18 7.41 -13.27
N SER A 434 39.65 6.57 -12.40
CA SER A 434 40.43 5.86 -11.39
C SER A 434 39.83 4.48 -11.09
N VAL A 435 40.10 3.92 -9.91
CA VAL A 435 39.60 2.64 -9.44
C VAL A 435 38.48 2.83 -8.45
N ALA A 436 37.40 2.06 -8.59
CA ALA A 436 36.24 2.07 -7.68
C ALA A 436 35.89 0.63 -7.23
N VAL A 437 35.32 0.53 -6.02
CA VAL A 437 34.81 -0.71 -5.46
C VAL A 437 33.33 -0.54 -5.16
N PHE A 438 32.51 -1.48 -5.62
CA PHE A 438 31.07 -1.51 -5.39
C PHE A 438 30.71 -2.64 -4.44
N ASP A 439 30.04 -2.31 -3.32
CA ASP A 439 29.51 -3.31 -2.39
C ASP A 439 28.23 -3.93 -2.95
N GLN A 440 28.34 -5.12 -3.51
CA GLN A 440 27.22 -5.89 -4.05
C GLN A 440 26.78 -7.03 -3.10
N SER A 441 27.17 -6.99 -1.82
CA SER A 441 26.84 -8.02 -0.84
C SER A 441 25.32 -8.19 -0.63
N SER A 442 24.55 -7.14 -0.85
CA SER A 442 23.07 -7.14 -0.71
C SER A 442 22.32 -7.76 -1.89
N PHE A 443 22.97 -8.04 -3.01
CA PHE A 443 22.32 -8.70 -4.14
C PHE A 443 22.10 -10.18 -3.83
N ALA A 444 20.98 -10.74 -4.28
CA ALA A 444 20.69 -12.16 -4.16
C ALA A 444 21.69 -13.01 -4.97
N LYS A 445 22.05 -14.16 -4.44
CA LYS A 445 22.89 -15.15 -5.12
C LYS A 445 22.10 -16.46 -5.18
N PHE A 446 21.91 -16.97 -6.37
CA PHE A 446 21.22 -18.22 -6.61
C PHE A 446 22.20 -19.23 -7.20
N ARG A 447 22.12 -20.47 -6.75
CA ARG A 447 22.82 -21.59 -7.34
C ARG A 447 21.78 -22.48 -8.01
N VAL A 448 21.91 -22.66 -9.32
CA VAL A 448 21.06 -23.56 -10.12
C VAL A 448 21.89 -24.81 -10.39
N THR A 449 21.39 -25.98 -10.01
CA THR A 449 22.10 -27.26 -10.13
C THR A 449 21.17 -28.32 -10.71
N GLY A 450 21.70 -29.28 -11.41
CA GLY A 450 20.98 -30.38 -12.03
C GLY A 450 21.32 -30.55 -13.51
N ALA A 451 20.98 -31.69 -14.07
CA ALA A 451 21.27 -32.03 -15.47
C ALA A 451 20.71 -31.03 -16.47
N ASP A 452 19.55 -30.43 -16.13
CA ASP A 452 18.84 -29.48 -17.01
C ASP A 452 19.09 -28.01 -16.65
N SER A 453 20.07 -27.70 -15.78
CA SER A 453 20.32 -26.34 -15.30
C SER A 453 20.63 -25.36 -16.42
N GLU A 454 21.42 -25.75 -17.41
CA GLU A 454 21.75 -24.96 -18.59
C GLU A 454 20.48 -24.69 -19.45
N ILE A 455 19.71 -25.73 -19.72
CA ILE A 455 18.48 -25.62 -20.50
C ILE A 455 17.50 -24.67 -19.81
N ALA A 456 17.32 -24.80 -18.50
CA ALA A 456 16.44 -23.94 -17.71
C ALA A 456 16.90 -22.47 -17.74
N LEU A 457 18.18 -22.20 -17.56
CA LEU A 457 18.74 -20.86 -17.62
C LEU A 457 18.68 -20.28 -19.02
N SER A 458 18.95 -21.06 -20.06
CA SER A 458 18.87 -20.62 -21.46
C SER A 458 17.43 -20.24 -21.88
N ARG A 459 16.41 -20.86 -21.24
CA ARG A 459 15.00 -20.54 -21.48
C ARG A 459 14.57 -19.19 -20.87
N ILE A 460 15.14 -18.80 -19.74
CA ILE A 460 14.74 -17.58 -19.01
C ILE A 460 15.69 -16.40 -19.20
N CYS A 461 16.92 -16.65 -19.61
CA CYS A 461 17.93 -15.61 -19.86
C CYS A 461 17.89 -15.15 -21.31
N ALA A 462 18.05 -13.83 -21.52
CA ALA A 462 18.08 -13.24 -22.87
C ALA A 462 19.38 -13.54 -23.65
N ASN A 463 20.49 -13.74 -22.93
CA ASN A 463 21.78 -14.08 -23.51
C ASN A 463 22.07 -15.59 -23.42
N ASN A 464 22.91 -16.08 -24.36
CA ASN A 464 23.39 -17.45 -24.30
C ASN A 464 24.18 -17.68 -23.02
N VAL A 465 23.77 -18.64 -22.20
CA VAL A 465 24.45 -19.09 -20.97
C VAL A 465 25.29 -20.35 -21.14
N ASP A 466 25.15 -21.03 -22.28
CA ASP A 466 26.05 -22.13 -22.69
C ASP A 466 27.43 -21.56 -23.01
N LYS A 467 28.30 -21.54 -22.03
CA LYS A 467 29.64 -20.97 -22.06
C LYS A 467 30.60 -21.90 -21.31
N PRO A 468 31.91 -21.86 -21.64
CA PRO A 468 32.90 -22.58 -20.87
C PRO A 468 32.84 -22.28 -19.38
N ILE A 469 33.15 -23.28 -18.55
CA ILE A 469 33.22 -23.17 -17.09
C ILE A 469 34.10 -21.98 -16.69
N GLY A 470 33.60 -21.16 -15.74
CA GLY A 470 34.25 -19.93 -15.28
C GLY A 470 33.89 -18.68 -16.09
N SER A 471 33.09 -18.81 -17.16
CA SER A 471 32.62 -17.66 -17.91
C SER A 471 31.57 -16.86 -17.12
N ILE A 472 31.58 -15.54 -17.32
CA ILE A 472 30.58 -14.64 -16.78
C ILE A 472 29.69 -14.15 -17.94
N THR A 473 28.39 -14.38 -17.85
CA THR A 473 27.42 -13.90 -18.83
C THR A 473 26.56 -12.81 -18.19
N TYR A 474 26.66 -11.58 -18.72
CA TYR A 474 25.72 -10.53 -18.37
C TYR A 474 24.44 -10.74 -19.16
N THR A 475 23.32 -10.90 -18.49
CA THR A 475 22.03 -11.19 -19.13
C THR A 475 20.87 -10.59 -18.36
N GLN A 476 19.75 -10.43 -19.04
CA GLN A 476 18.45 -10.05 -18.49
C GLN A 476 17.52 -11.26 -18.54
N MET A 477 16.56 -11.31 -17.63
CA MET A 477 15.44 -12.23 -17.71
C MET A 477 14.25 -11.48 -18.33
N LEU A 478 13.62 -12.09 -19.34
CA LEU A 478 12.51 -11.49 -20.06
C LEU A 478 11.26 -12.34 -19.88
N ASN A 479 10.09 -11.69 -19.88
CA ASN A 479 8.82 -12.40 -20.01
C ASN A 479 8.53 -12.77 -21.49
N SER A 480 7.44 -13.48 -21.73
CA SER A 480 7.03 -13.91 -23.07
C SER A 480 6.75 -12.76 -24.07
N LYS A 481 6.65 -11.53 -23.58
CA LYS A 481 6.48 -10.32 -24.39
C LYS A 481 7.80 -9.56 -24.60
N ALA A 482 8.94 -10.16 -24.28
CA ALA A 482 10.27 -9.56 -24.35
C ALA A 482 10.45 -8.30 -23.46
N VAL A 483 9.62 -8.16 -22.42
CA VAL A 483 9.76 -7.08 -21.44
C VAL A 483 10.73 -7.54 -20.35
N SER A 484 11.78 -6.74 -20.12
CA SER A 484 12.72 -6.95 -19.01
C SER A 484 12.00 -6.79 -17.68
N TYR A 485 12.17 -7.77 -16.79
CA TYR A 485 11.90 -7.55 -15.39
C TYR A 485 12.93 -6.57 -14.84
N THR A 486 12.54 -5.33 -14.64
CA THR A 486 13.39 -4.19 -14.28
C THR A 486 14.14 -4.35 -12.94
N HIS A 487 13.92 -5.44 -12.21
CA HIS A 487 14.50 -5.71 -10.90
C HIS A 487 15.50 -6.88 -10.87
N LEU A 488 15.80 -7.51 -12.00
CA LEU A 488 16.73 -8.63 -12.11
C LEU A 488 17.78 -8.37 -13.20
N THR A 489 18.82 -7.64 -12.84
CA THR A 489 20.09 -7.69 -13.58
C THR A 489 21.00 -8.67 -12.86
N LEU A 490 21.26 -9.83 -13.44
CA LEU A 490 22.15 -10.83 -12.87
C LEU A 490 23.40 -10.97 -13.74
N PRO A 491 24.59 -10.75 -13.18
CA PRO A 491 25.77 -11.45 -13.71
C PRO A 491 25.62 -12.94 -13.33
N THR A 492 25.45 -13.80 -14.32
CA THR A 492 25.37 -15.25 -14.11
C THR A 492 26.75 -15.82 -14.19
N ILE A 493 27.24 -16.43 -13.11
CA ILE A 493 28.47 -17.22 -13.11
C ILE A 493 28.03 -18.67 -13.29
N CYS A 494 28.32 -19.25 -14.45
CA CYS A 494 28.16 -20.68 -14.66
C CYS A 494 29.35 -21.43 -14.02
N SER A 495 29.10 -22.15 -12.94
CA SER A 495 30.00 -23.19 -12.43
C SER A 495 29.22 -24.51 -12.42
N VAL A 496 29.72 -25.48 -13.13
CA VAL A 496 29.26 -26.89 -13.05
C VAL A 496 29.90 -27.56 -11.84
#